data_939e391cdf80d4876adda9f759be6029
#
_entry.id   939e391cdf80d4876adda9f759be6029
#
_cell.length_a   1.000
_cell.length_b   1.000
_cell.length_c   1.000
_cell.angle_alpha   90.00
_cell.angle_beta   90.00
_cell.angle_gamma   90.00
#
_symmetry.space_group_name_H-M   'P 1'
#
loop_
_entity.id
_entity.type
_entity.pdbx_description
1 polymer ?
#
loop_
_entity_poly.entity_id
_entity_poly.type
_entity_poly.pdbx_seq_one_letter_code
_entity_poly.pdbx_strand_id
1 'polypeptide(L)'
;VVFFEHTVENERGQERYELNMEQQSRGTKRVMGLEAAIYDVVKNNAFLCIDEIESSLHPDLLESILQGFISIYGESQPLVTTHNSGLLDTIDDLIRKDNVWFVEKRKDGSTDLYSLVEFNGLNKIPRFERAYRSGRFGALPNIKD
;
A
#
# COMPACT_ATOMS: atom_id res chain seq x y z
N VAL A 1 -2.24 -21.37 20.60
CA VAL A 1 -1.14 -20.39 20.54
C VAL A 1 -0.36 -20.67 19.26
N VAL A 2 -0.10 -19.64 18.46
CA VAL A 2 0.69 -19.75 17.23
C VAL A 2 2.13 -19.36 17.57
N PHE A 3 3.08 -20.18 17.15
CA PHE A 3 4.52 -19.93 17.25
C PHE A 3 5.11 -19.79 15.86
N PHE A 4 6.13 -18.95 15.74
CA PHE A 4 6.89 -18.71 14.53
C PHE A 4 8.30 -19.21 14.74
N GLU A 5 8.73 -20.15 13.90
CA GLU A 5 10.11 -20.60 13.89
C GLU A 5 10.99 -19.57 13.17
N HIS A 6 12.05 -19.15 13.85
CA HIS A 6 13.08 -18.27 13.30
C HIS A 6 14.39 -19.04 13.22
N THR A 7 15.06 -18.96 12.08
CA THR A 7 16.38 -19.52 11.86
C THR A 7 17.40 -18.40 11.85
N VAL A 8 18.43 -18.51 12.67
CA VAL A 8 19.56 -17.58 12.73
C VAL A 8 20.83 -18.31 12.37
N GLU A 9 21.66 -17.70 11.56
CA GLU A 9 22.99 -18.17 11.24
C GLU A 9 24.01 -17.37 12.05
N ASN A 10 24.82 -18.06 12.82
CA ASN A 10 25.86 -17.46 13.65
C ASN A 10 27.19 -18.28 13.53
N GLU A 11 28.23 -17.89 14.25
CA GLU A 11 29.54 -18.55 14.22
C GLU A 11 29.50 -20.05 14.64
N ARG A 12 28.42 -20.49 15.28
CA ARG A 12 28.21 -21.87 15.73
C ARG A 12 27.35 -22.71 14.77
N GLY A 13 26.86 -22.07 13.66
CA GLY A 13 25.98 -22.67 12.66
C GLY A 13 24.55 -22.10 12.70
N GLN A 14 23.59 -22.88 12.25
CA GLN A 14 22.16 -22.50 12.26
C GLN A 14 21.53 -22.87 13.60
N GLU A 15 20.93 -21.88 14.23
CA GLU A 15 20.11 -22.07 15.42
C GLU A 15 18.64 -21.72 15.10
N ARG A 16 17.69 -22.48 15.66
CA ARG A 16 16.26 -22.27 15.53
C ARG A 16 15.67 -21.92 16.87
N TYR A 17 14.77 -20.95 16.88
CA TYR A 17 14.02 -20.58 18.06
C TYR A 17 12.60 -20.18 17.69
N GLU A 18 11.69 -20.33 18.63
CA GLU A 18 10.27 -20.01 18.46
C GLU A 18 9.94 -18.71 19.15
N LEU A 19 9.22 -17.84 18.45
CA LEU A 19 8.61 -16.64 19.01
C LEU A 19 7.10 -16.73 18.89
N ASN A 20 6.39 -16.32 19.93
CA ASN A 20 4.94 -16.22 19.87
C ASN A 20 4.52 -14.91 19.15
N MET A 21 3.23 -14.76 18.90
CA MET A 21 2.68 -13.60 18.21
C MET A 21 3.03 -12.27 18.92
N GLU A 22 3.04 -12.23 20.25
CA GLU A 22 3.31 -11.00 21.01
C GLU A 22 4.75 -10.52 20.80
N GLN A 23 5.67 -11.44 20.63
CA GLN A 23 7.10 -11.18 20.41
C GLN A 23 7.45 -10.78 18.99
N GLN A 24 6.50 -10.88 18.04
CA GLN A 24 6.71 -10.49 16.65
C GLN A 24 6.74 -8.96 16.49
N SER A 25 7.44 -8.49 15.45
CA SER A 25 7.47 -7.08 15.09
C SER A 25 6.08 -6.57 14.69
N ARG A 26 5.87 -5.25 14.77
CA ARG A 26 4.63 -4.63 14.28
C ARG A 26 4.42 -4.91 12.79
N GLY A 27 5.48 -4.83 11.98
CA GLY A 27 5.43 -5.14 10.56
C GLY A 27 4.99 -6.57 10.29
N THR A 28 5.58 -7.56 10.98
CA THR A 28 5.19 -8.97 10.87
C THR A 28 3.70 -9.17 11.19
N LYS A 29 3.22 -8.59 12.29
CA LYS A 29 1.81 -8.65 12.68
C LYS A 29 0.90 -8.01 11.63
N ARG A 30 1.32 -6.87 11.05
CA ARG A 30 0.57 -6.17 10.01
C ARG A 30 0.47 -7.01 8.74
N VAL A 31 1.59 -7.59 8.26
CA VAL A 31 1.59 -8.48 7.09
C VAL A 31 0.63 -9.64 7.29
N MET A 32 0.72 -10.34 8.42
CA MET A 32 -0.17 -11.46 8.69
C MET A 32 -1.66 -11.06 8.69
N GLY A 33 -1.99 -9.90 9.28
CA GLY A 33 -3.34 -9.39 9.27
C GLY A 33 -3.83 -9.06 7.85
N LEU A 34 -2.97 -8.45 7.03
CA LEU A 34 -3.28 -8.13 5.64
C LEU A 34 -3.47 -9.40 4.80
N GLU A 35 -2.54 -10.35 4.90
CA GLU A 35 -2.62 -11.62 4.17
C GLU A 35 -3.87 -12.41 4.53
N ALA A 36 -4.24 -12.45 5.81
CA ALA A 36 -5.48 -13.10 6.25
C ALA A 36 -6.74 -12.40 5.67
N ALA A 37 -6.76 -11.06 5.69
CA ALA A 37 -7.86 -10.28 5.12
C ALA A 37 -7.95 -10.46 3.60
N ILE A 38 -6.82 -10.42 2.90
CA ILE A 38 -6.73 -10.64 1.45
C ILE A 38 -7.24 -12.04 1.10
N TYR A 39 -6.78 -13.06 1.83
CA TYR A 39 -7.24 -14.43 1.61
C TYR A 39 -8.77 -14.57 1.72
N ASP A 40 -9.34 -13.98 2.78
CA ASP A 40 -10.79 -14.04 3.01
C ASP A 40 -11.56 -13.30 1.91
N VAL A 41 -11.10 -12.12 1.52
CA VAL A 41 -11.71 -11.31 0.46
C VAL A 41 -11.66 -12.02 -0.90
N VAL A 42 -10.51 -12.58 -1.24
CA VAL A 42 -10.34 -13.32 -2.50
C VAL A 42 -11.24 -14.55 -2.54
N LYS A 43 -11.26 -15.31 -1.46
CA LYS A 43 -12.10 -16.51 -1.35
C LYS A 43 -13.60 -16.22 -1.51
N ASN A 44 -14.04 -15.04 -1.07
CA ASN A 44 -15.46 -14.68 -1.06
C ASN A 44 -15.86 -13.70 -2.18
N ASN A 45 -14.95 -13.36 -3.10
CA ASN A 45 -15.13 -12.31 -4.12
C ASN A 45 -15.69 -11.01 -3.51
N ALA A 46 -15.07 -10.55 -2.44
CA ALA A 46 -15.55 -9.45 -1.64
C ALA A 46 -14.80 -8.15 -1.90
N PHE A 47 -15.27 -7.06 -1.29
CA PHE A 47 -14.66 -5.75 -1.31
C PHE A 47 -13.88 -5.52 -0.01
N LEU A 48 -12.64 -5.00 -0.10
CA LEU A 48 -11.77 -4.75 1.04
C LEU A 48 -11.37 -3.28 1.11
N CYS A 49 -11.67 -2.63 2.23
CA CYS A 49 -11.17 -1.28 2.53
C CYS A 49 -10.00 -1.36 3.50
N ILE A 50 -8.87 -0.73 3.14
CA ILE A 50 -7.69 -0.65 4.01
C ILE A 50 -7.27 0.81 4.11
N ASP A 51 -7.30 1.34 5.33
CA ASP A 51 -6.79 2.66 5.62
C ASP A 51 -5.30 2.61 5.96
N GLU A 52 -4.52 3.56 5.40
CA GLU A 52 -3.07 3.64 5.57
C GLU A 52 -2.39 2.28 5.36
N ILE A 53 -2.51 1.74 4.14
CA ILE A 53 -2.04 0.38 3.83
C ILE A 53 -0.54 0.20 4.14
N GLU A 54 0.26 1.25 4.00
CA GLU A 54 1.70 1.24 4.28
C GLU A 54 2.06 1.21 5.76
N SER A 55 1.09 1.38 6.66
CA SER A 55 1.37 1.50 8.10
C SER A 55 2.20 0.32 8.62
N SER A 56 3.40 0.62 9.13
CA SER A 56 4.39 -0.34 9.63
C SER A 56 4.95 -1.33 8.60
N LEU A 57 4.83 -1.04 7.30
CA LEU A 57 5.38 -1.86 6.22
C LEU A 57 6.56 -1.15 5.54
N HIS A 58 7.53 -1.95 5.07
CA HIS A 58 8.54 -1.48 4.13
C HIS A 58 7.89 -1.24 2.75
N PRO A 59 8.27 -0.19 2.00
CA PRO A 59 7.69 0.09 0.68
C PRO A 59 7.70 -1.10 -0.27
N ASP A 60 8.82 -1.81 -0.40
CA ASP A 60 8.94 -2.97 -1.30
C ASP A 60 8.00 -4.11 -0.91
N LEU A 61 7.76 -4.29 0.40
CA LEU A 61 6.83 -5.30 0.90
C LEU A 61 5.39 -4.93 0.58
N LEU A 62 5.05 -3.63 0.68
CA LEU A 62 3.75 -3.12 0.27
C LEU A 62 3.49 -3.38 -1.22
N GLU A 63 4.45 -3.05 -2.08
CA GLU A 63 4.33 -3.31 -3.52
C GLU A 63 4.16 -4.80 -3.80
N SER A 64 4.92 -5.67 -3.12
CA SER A 64 4.79 -7.13 -3.24
C SER A 64 3.40 -7.64 -2.84
N ILE A 65 2.83 -7.12 -1.76
CA ILE A 65 1.48 -7.48 -1.30
C ILE A 65 0.43 -7.03 -2.32
N LEU A 66 0.53 -5.81 -2.84
CA LEU A 66 -0.39 -5.28 -3.86
C LEU A 66 -0.27 -6.08 -5.15
N GLN A 67 0.94 -6.40 -5.60
CA GLN A 67 1.18 -7.22 -6.77
C GLN A 67 0.58 -8.63 -6.61
N GLY A 68 0.76 -9.24 -5.44
CA GLY A 68 0.17 -10.52 -5.10
C GLY A 68 -1.36 -10.48 -5.23
N PHE A 69 -2.00 -9.46 -4.63
CA PHE A 69 -3.46 -9.29 -4.71
C PHE A 69 -3.95 -9.09 -6.15
N ILE A 70 -3.32 -8.19 -6.92
CA ILE A 70 -3.74 -7.87 -8.30
C ILE A 70 -3.53 -9.07 -9.25
N SER A 71 -2.55 -9.93 -8.95
CA SER A 71 -2.28 -11.14 -9.75
C SER A 71 -3.30 -12.26 -9.54
N ILE A 72 -4.15 -12.17 -8.52
CA ILE A 72 -5.17 -13.18 -8.26
C ILE A 72 -6.36 -12.97 -9.18
N TYR A 73 -6.74 -14.03 -9.88
CA TYR A 73 -7.91 -14.01 -10.76
C TYR A 73 -9.18 -14.03 -9.91
N GLY A 74 -10.04 -13.01 -10.07
CA GLY A 74 -11.30 -12.93 -9.32
C GLY A 74 -12.01 -11.59 -9.48
N GLU A 75 -13.13 -11.43 -8.78
CA GLU A 75 -13.95 -10.20 -8.77
C GLU A 75 -13.70 -9.34 -7.52
N SER A 76 -12.74 -9.73 -6.70
CA SER A 76 -12.41 -9.01 -5.47
C SER A 76 -11.79 -7.63 -5.77
N GLN A 77 -12.18 -6.63 -5.00
CA GLN A 77 -11.72 -5.26 -5.19
C GLN A 77 -11.17 -4.67 -3.90
N PRO A 78 -9.93 -4.14 -3.88
CA PRO A 78 -9.40 -3.38 -2.78
C PRO A 78 -9.65 -1.87 -2.98
N LEU A 79 -10.04 -1.19 -1.92
CA LEU A 79 -9.93 0.27 -1.80
C LEU A 79 -8.91 0.56 -0.71
N VAL A 80 -7.83 1.23 -1.06
CA VAL A 80 -6.76 1.54 -0.12
C VAL A 80 -6.53 3.04 -0.04
N THR A 81 -6.27 3.54 1.15
CA THR A 81 -5.69 4.88 1.32
C THR A 81 -4.21 4.77 1.62
N THR A 82 -3.44 5.77 1.22
CA THR A 82 -1.99 5.79 1.45
C THR A 82 -1.44 7.21 1.46
N HIS A 83 -0.41 7.45 2.27
CA HIS A 83 0.45 8.63 2.21
C HIS A 83 1.77 8.37 1.49
N ASN A 84 2.00 7.14 1.02
CA ASN A 84 3.20 6.76 0.30
C ASN A 84 3.12 7.19 -1.18
N SER A 85 3.65 8.39 -1.48
CA SER A 85 3.70 8.89 -2.86
C SER A 85 4.53 8.03 -3.81
N GLY A 86 5.41 7.16 -3.29
CA GLY A 86 6.22 6.24 -4.10
C GLY A 86 5.37 5.27 -4.94
N LEU A 87 4.18 4.91 -4.47
CA LEU A 87 3.24 4.09 -5.24
C LEU A 87 2.81 4.72 -6.57
N LEU A 88 2.92 6.04 -6.72
CA LEU A 88 2.63 6.70 -7.99
C LEU A 88 3.63 6.33 -9.10
N ASP A 89 4.84 5.93 -8.75
CA ASP A 89 5.82 5.49 -9.75
C ASP A 89 5.60 4.03 -10.21
N THR A 90 4.66 3.30 -9.59
CA THR A 90 4.21 1.98 -10.04
C THR A 90 3.04 2.05 -11.04
N ILE A 91 2.62 3.27 -11.41
CA ILE A 91 1.59 3.49 -12.42
C ILE A 91 2.08 2.94 -13.78
N ASP A 92 1.18 2.27 -14.46
CA ASP A 92 1.36 1.51 -15.70
C ASP A 92 2.05 0.14 -15.53
N ASP A 93 2.79 -0.09 -14.44
CA ASP A 93 3.40 -1.39 -14.13
C ASP A 93 2.49 -2.21 -13.19
N LEU A 94 2.05 -1.63 -12.10
CA LEU A 94 1.23 -2.26 -11.06
C LEU A 94 -0.18 -1.68 -10.98
N ILE A 95 -0.30 -0.35 -11.05
CA ILE A 95 -1.55 0.38 -10.85
C ILE A 95 -1.93 1.11 -12.13
N ARG A 96 -3.20 1.07 -12.50
CA ARG A 96 -3.73 1.84 -13.63
C ARG A 96 -4.00 3.28 -13.22
N LYS A 97 -3.86 4.22 -14.16
CA LYS A 97 -4.11 5.65 -13.91
C LYS A 97 -5.54 5.95 -13.41
N ASP A 98 -6.52 5.20 -13.88
CA ASP A 98 -7.93 5.36 -13.49
C ASP A 98 -8.24 4.83 -12.08
N ASN A 99 -7.33 4.04 -11.50
CA ASN A 99 -7.43 3.57 -10.12
C ASN A 99 -6.86 4.56 -9.11
N VAL A 100 -6.22 5.65 -9.57
CA VAL A 100 -5.59 6.63 -8.69
C VAL A 100 -6.51 7.83 -8.48
N TRP A 101 -6.80 8.11 -7.23
CA TRP A 101 -7.64 9.22 -6.78
C TRP A 101 -6.91 10.06 -5.76
N PHE A 102 -7.11 11.37 -5.82
CA PHE A 102 -6.56 12.32 -4.86
C PHE A 102 -7.67 12.85 -3.97
N VAL A 103 -7.33 13.04 -2.70
CA VAL A 103 -8.21 13.61 -1.69
C VAL A 103 -7.57 14.87 -1.15
N GLU A 104 -8.28 15.98 -1.22
CA GLU A 104 -7.80 17.28 -0.74
C GLU A 104 -8.83 17.94 0.17
N LYS A 105 -8.35 18.46 1.31
CA LYS A 105 -9.20 19.23 2.22
C LYS A 105 -9.19 20.70 1.81
N ARG A 106 -10.36 21.24 1.48
CA ARG A 106 -10.53 22.65 1.15
C ARG A 106 -10.48 23.55 2.39
N LYS A 107 -10.30 24.86 2.18
CA LYS A 107 -10.24 25.85 3.28
C LYS A 107 -11.53 25.95 4.08
N ASP A 108 -12.67 25.67 3.48
CA ASP A 108 -13.99 25.64 4.11
C ASP A 108 -14.26 24.36 4.91
N GLY A 109 -13.30 23.42 4.92
CA GLY A 109 -13.40 22.15 5.62
C GLY A 109 -14.03 21.03 4.80
N SER A 110 -14.53 21.30 3.61
CA SER A 110 -15.01 20.26 2.69
C SER A 110 -13.87 19.43 2.11
N THR A 111 -14.19 18.24 1.63
CA THR A 111 -13.25 17.34 0.95
C THR A 111 -13.51 17.37 -0.53
N ASP A 112 -12.43 17.51 -1.30
CA ASP A 112 -12.43 17.34 -2.74
C ASP A 112 -11.86 15.94 -3.08
N LEU A 113 -12.52 15.27 -4.03
CA LEU A 113 -12.10 13.95 -4.52
C LEU A 113 -12.07 14.00 -6.03
N TYR A 114 -10.93 13.72 -6.63
CA TYR A 114 -10.75 13.77 -8.08
C TYR A 114 -9.77 12.69 -8.55
N SER A 115 -9.96 12.23 -9.79
CA SER A 115 -9.16 11.17 -10.38
C SER A 115 -7.92 11.73 -11.08
N LEU A 116 -6.84 10.93 -11.08
CA LEU A 116 -5.64 11.24 -11.87
C LEU A 116 -5.98 11.41 -13.36
N VAL A 117 -6.94 10.66 -13.90
CA VAL A 117 -7.32 10.74 -15.34
C VAL A 117 -8.02 12.04 -15.74
N GLU A 118 -8.41 12.89 -14.80
CA GLU A 118 -8.94 14.22 -15.09
C GLU A 118 -7.86 15.21 -15.56
N PHE A 119 -6.57 14.85 -15.36
CA PHE A 119 -5.45 15.69 -15.77
C PHE A 119 -5.00 15.42 -17.20
N ASN A 120 -4.70 16.48 -17.94
CA ASN A 120 -4.22 16.37 -19.31
C ASN A 120 -2.72 16.02 -19.39
N GLY A 121 -2.33 15.33 -20.46
CA GLY A 121 -0.93 15.10 -20.80
C GLY A 121 -0.23 14.05 -19.92
N LEU A 122 -0.95 13.12 -19.32
CA LEU A 122 -0.41 12.07 -18.46
C LEU A 122 0.61 11.19 -19.17
N ASN A 123 0.44 10.91 -20.47
CA ASN A 123 1.36 10.08 -21.25
C ASN A 123 2.75 10.73 -21.49
N LYS A 124 2.90 12.00 -21.12
CA LYS A 124 4.18 12.74 -21.21
C LYS A 124 4.90 12.82 -19.86
N ILE A 125 4.35 12.21 -18.81
CA ILE A 125 4.92 12.25 -17.47
C ILE A 125 5.79 11.01 -17.29
N PRO A 126 7.12 11.17 -17.17
CA PRO A 126 8.02 10.05 -17.00
C PRO A 126 8.02 9.47 -15.58
N ARG A 127 7.68 10.31 -14.58
CA ARG A 127 7.65 9.93 -13.16
C ARG A 127 6.51 10.64 -12.44
N PHE A 128 5.50 9.87 -12.05
CA PHE A 128 4.28 10.39 -11.42
C PHE A 128 4.52 10.91 -10.01
N GLU A 129 5.36 10.25 -9.21
CA GLU A 129 5.73 10.72 -7.88
C GLU A 129 6.35 12.13 -7.95
N ARG A 130 7.30 12.34 -8.86
CA ARG A 130 7.94 13.65 -9.03
C ARG A 130 6.94 14.73 -9.45
N ALA A 131 6.02 14.40 -10.35
CA ALA A 131 4.96 15.31 -10.79
C ALA A 131 4.01 15.67 -9.62
N TYR A 132 3.64 14.72 -8.79
CA TYR A 132 2.86 14.94 -7.57
C TYR A 132 3.60 15.86 -6.60
N ARG A 133 4.85 15.57 -6.26
CA ARG A 133 5.67 16.38 -5.35
C ARG A 133 5.92 17.80 -5.85
N SER A 134 5.85 18.03 -7.16
CA SER A 134 5.93 19.39 -7.75
C SER A 134 4.59 20.14 -7.73
N GLY A 135 3.53 19.55 -7.17
CA GLY A 135 2.20 20.16 -7.05
C GLY A 135 1.31 20.03 -8.29
N ARG A 136 1.73 19.25 -9.31
CA ARG A 136 0.98 19.15 -10.57
C ARG A 136 -0.45 18.62 -10.38
N PHE A 137 -0.66 17.76 -9.41
CA PHE A 137 -1.94 17.11 -9.14
C PHE A 137 -2.65 17.66 -7.90
N GLY A 138 -2.12 18.68 -7.23
CA GLY A 138 -2.66 19.11 -5.94
C GLY A 138 -2.48 18.07 -4.82
N ALA A 139 -3.37 18.08 -3.85
CA ALA A 139 -3.42 17.16 -2.70
C ALA A 139 -2.08 17.03 -1.91
N LEU A 140 -1.25 18.07 -1.95
CA LEU A 140 -0.04 18.13 -1.17
C LEU A 140 -0.35 18.49 0.29
N PRO A 141 0.40 17.92 1.27
CA PRO A 141 0.28 18.33 2.66
C PRO A 141 0.54 19.83 2.80
N ASN A 142 -0.36 20.56 3.45
CA ASN A 142 -0.18 21.98 3.71
C ASN A 142 0.73 22.15 4.94
N ILE A 143 2.02 21.97 4.74
CA ILE A 143 3.04 22.19 5.77
C ILE A 143 3.29 23.71 5.80
N LYS A 144 2.69 24.40 6.75
CA LYS A 144 3.06 25.79 7.04
C LYS A 144 4.39 25.78 7.79
N ASP A 145 5.40 26.44 7.23
CA ASP A 145 6.63 26.82 7.94
C ASP A 145 6.32 27.75 9.11
#